data_8591fb078ba431b4a0c13892a3989c3f
#
_entry.id   8591fb078ba431b4a0c13892a3989c3f
#
_cell.length_a   1.000
_cell.length_b   1.000
_cell.length_c   1.000
_cell.angle_alpha   90.00
_cell.angle_beta   90.00
_cell.angle_gamma   90.00
#
_symmetry.space_group_name_H-M   'P 1'
#
loop_
_entity.id
_entity.type
_entity.pdbx_description
1 polymer ?
#
loop_
_entity_poly.entity_id
_entity_poly.type
_entity_poly.pdbx_seq_one_letter_code
_entity_poly.pdbx_strand_id
1 'polypeptide(L)'
;MIPLPATTKIWLACGATDMRKGFDGLAVLVQQSLKQSPHSGALFAFRGRRGDLIKLLWYDGQGLCLFSKRMDRGRFVWPVTATEAVHLTPAQLSMLLEGIDWRRPERTFPTGLGQPSLAG
;
A
#
# COMPACT_ATOMS: atom_id res chain seq x y z
N MET A 1 -6.00 -8.21 -8.57
CA MET A 1 -6.47 -7.74 -7.28
C MET A 1 -7.91 -7.26 -7.39
N ILE A 2 -8.57 -7.09 -6.27
CA ILE A 2 -9.96 -6.64 -6.22
C ILE A 2 -10.07 -5.21 -6.72
N PRO A 3 -11.04 -4.90 -7.58
CA PRO A 3 -11.23 -3.53 -8.02
C PRO A 3 -11.67 -2.65 -6.84
N LEU A 4 -11.01 -1.49 -6.70
CA LEU A 4 -11.33 -0.52 -5.67
C LEU A 4 -11.93 0.73 -6.31
N PRO A 5 -12.91 1.37 -5.66
CA PRO A 5 -13.36 2.68 -6.11
C PRO A 5 -12.19 3.66 -6.15
N ALA A 6 -12.21 4.58 -7.12
CA ALA A 6 -11.14 5.57 -7.29
C ALA A 6 -10.99 6.46 -6.06
N THR A 7 -12.06 6.59 -5.27
CA THR A 7 -12.07 7.41 -4.06
C THR A 7 -11.61 6.67 -2.81
N THR A 8 -11.24 5.40 -2.92
CA THR A 8 -10.83 4.61 -1.76
C THR A 8 -9.58 5.23 -1.13
N LYS A 9 -9.65 5.46 0.18
CA LYS A 9 -8.49 5.89 0.95
C LYS A 9 -7.60 4.69 1.19
N ILE A 10 -6.30 4.83 0.94
CA ILE A 10 -5.34 3.75 1.11
C ILE A 10 -4.22 4.23 2.02
N TRP A 11 -4.01 3.51 3.11
CA TRP A 11 -2.95 3.80 4.06
C TRP A 11 -1.95 2.67 4.08
N LEU A 12 -0.67 3.00 4.01
CA LEU A 12 0.42 2.04 4.18
C LEU A 12 1.07 2.28 5.53
N ALA A 13 1.02 1.28 6.40
CA ALA A 13 1.75 1.30 7.66
C ALA A 13 3.22 1.06 7.35
N CYS A 14 4.08 2.04 7.67
CA CYS A 14 5.47 2.04 7.21
C CYS A 14 6.39 1.17 8.05
N GLY A 15 6.06 0.96 9.33
CA GLY A 15 6.84 0.09 10.19
C GLY A 15 6.59 -1.38 9.90
N ALA A 16 7.52 -2.23 10.31
CA ALA A 16 7.35 -3.66 10.15
C ALA A 16 6.22 -4.16 11.04
N THR A 17 5.35 -5.00 10.49
CA THR A 17 4.24 -5.62 11.19
C THR A 17 4.51 -7.10 11.36
N ASP A 18 4.07 -7.66 12.50
CA ASP A 18 4.10 -9.11 12.70
C ASP A 18 3.08 -9.74 11.75
N MET A 19 3.58 -10.41 10.72
CA MET A 19 2.74 -10.95 9.65
C MET A 19 1.99 -12.21 10.04
N ARG A 20 2.13 -12.68 11.29
CA ARG A 20 1.29 -13.74 11.83
C ARG A 20 -0.10 -13.22 12.19
N LYS A 21 -0.25 -11.89 12.33
CA LYS A 21 -1.53 -11.27 12.64
C LYS A 21 -2.52 -11.48 11.49
N GLY A 22 -3.74 -11.83 11.87
CA GLY A 22 -4.87 -11.94 10.94
C GLY A 22 -5.82 -10.77 11.09
N PHE A 23 -7.10 -11.03 10.83
CA PHE A 23 -8.13 -9.99 10.84
C PHE A 23 -8.13 -9.15 12.11
N ASP A 24 -8.21 -9.81 13.26
CA ASP A 24 -8.37 -9.10 14.53
C ASP A 24 -7.12 -8.35 14.92
N GLY A 25 -5.96 -8.99 14.79
CA GLY A 25 -4.70 -8.35 15.14
C GLY A 25 -4.39 -7.14 14.27
N LEU A 26 -4.67 -7.23 12.98
CA LEU A 26 -4.46 -6.09 12.07
C LEU A 26 -5.49 -5.00 12.33
N ALA A 27 -6.75 -5.35 12.63
CA ALA A 27 -7.76 -4.36 12.97
C ALA A 27 -7.37 -3.57 14.22
N VAL A 28 -6.79 -4.24 15.22
CA VAL A 28 -6.30 -3.57 16.43
C VAL A 28 -5.17 -2.61 16.07
N LEU A 29 -4.26 -2.98 15.16
CA LEU A 29 -3.19 -2.09 14.71
C LEU A 29 -3.76 -0.84 14.04
N VAL A 30 -4.79 -0.99 13.22
CA VAL A 30 -5.44 0.15 12.57
C VAL A 30 -5.97 1.13 13.63
N GLN A 31 -6.63 0.60 14.65
CA GLN A 31 -7.20 1.44 15.72
C GLN A 31 -6.13 2.08 16.59
N GLN A 32 -5.16 1.30 17.03
CA GLN A 32 -4.19 1.76 18.04
C GLN A 32 -3.03 2.53 17.44
N SER A 33 -2.50 2.07 16.31
CA SER A 33 -1.31 2.66 15.71
C SER A 33 -1.63 3.70 14.65
N LEU A 34 -2.64 3.46 13.82
CA LEU A 34 -3.00 4.39 12.76
C LEU A 34 -4.13 5.34 13.16
N LYS A 35 -4.76 5.10 14.31
CA LYS A 35 -5.85 5.93 14.85
C LYS A 35 -7.00 6.05 13.83
N GLN A 36 -7.29 4.96 13.16
CA GLN A 36 -8.34 4.88 12.15
C GLN A 36 -9.33 3.79 12.53
N SER A 37 -10.49 3.77 11.88
CA SER A 37 -11.45 2.69 12.03
C SER A 37 -11.19 1.63 10.96
N PRO A 38 -11.01 0.36 11.32
CA PRO A 38 -10.86 -0.70 10.34
C PRO A 38 -12.12 -0.93 9.52
N HIS A 39 -13.26 -0.40 9.96
CA HIS A 39 -14.55 -0.53 9.28
C HIS A 39 -14.90 0.70 8.46
N SER A 40 -13.96 1.61 8.23
CA SER A 40 -14.24 2.87 7.52
C SER A 40 -14.42 2.70 6.02
N GLY A 41 -14.05 1.55 5.47
CA GLY A 41 -13.99 1.35 4.03
C GLY A 41 -12.63 1.69 3.44
N ALA A 42 -11.74 2.31 4.21
CA ALA A 42 -10.37 2.53 3.77
C ALA A 42 -9.63 1.19 3.70
N LEU A 43 -8.62 1.13 2.83
CA LEU A 43 -7.75 -0.02 2.72
C LEU A 43 -6.47 0.25 3.50
N PHE A 44 -6.04 -0.74 4.27
CA PHE A 44 -4.82 -0.63 5.08
C PHE A 44 -3.83 -1.69 4.63
N ALA A 45 -2.61 -1.25 4.27
CA ALA A 45 -1.54 -2.12 3.83
C ALA A 45 -0.47 -2.22 4.90
N PHE A 46 0.05 -3.43 5.09
CA PHE A 46 1.05 -3.73 6.12
C PHE A 46 2.21 -4.47 5.49
N ARG A 47 3.43 -4.13 5.93
CA ARG A 47 4.65 -4.79 5.45
C ARG A 47 5.20 -5.72 6.51
N GLY A 48 5.74 -6.86 6.06
CA GLY A 48 6.51 -7.73 6.92
C GLY A 48 7.94 -7.22 7.08
N ARG A 49 8.63 -7.73 8.12
CA ARG A 49 10.00 -7.31 8.42
C ARG A 49 10.95 -7.54 7.25
N ARG A 50 10.82 -8.68 6.58
CA ARG A 50 11.71 -9.01 5.46
C ARG A 50 11.39 -8.26 4.18
N GLY A 51 10.23 -7.61 4.12
CA GLY A 51 9.85 -6.82 2.97
C GLY A 51 9.32 -7.59 1.78
N ASP A 52 9.18 -8.91 1.89
CA ASP A 52 8.69 -9.76 0.80
C ASP A 52 7.22 -10.15 0.94
N LEU A 53 6.58 -9.73 2.04
CA LEU A 53 5.19 -10.07 2.33
C LEU A 53 4.40 -8.82 2.62
N ILE A 54 3.26 -8.67 1.97
CA ILE A 54 2.32 -7.58 2.18
C ILE A 54 0.96 -8.17 2.53
N LYS A 55 0.25 -7.51 3.44
CA LYS A 55 -1.14 -7.83 3.74
C LYS A 55 -1.98 -6.58 3.58
N LEU A 56 -3.18 -6.75 3.02
CA LEU A 56 -4.15 -5.68 2.85
C LEU A 56 -5.40 -6.04 3.64
N LEU A 57 -5.89 -5.09 4.42
CA LEU A 57 -7.11 -5.24 5.23
C LEU A 57 -8.08 -4.14 4.87
N TRP A 58 -9.34 -4.50 4.61
CA TRP A 58 -10.39 -3.51 4.36
C TRP A 58 -11.74 -4.10 4.70
N TYR A 59 -12.70 -3.22 4.95
CA TYR A 59 -14.09 -3.59 5.20
C TYR A 59 -14.90 -3.30 3.94
N ASP A 60 -15.59 -4.31 3.43
CA ASP A 60 -16.32 -4.22 2.14
C ASP A 60 -17.79 -3.87 2.31
N GLY A 61 -18.20 -3.54 3.53
CA GLY A 61 -19.61 -3.25 3.85
C GLY A 61 -20.29 -4.41 4.54
N GLN A 62 -19.76 -5.62 4.45
CA GLN A 62 -20.29 -6.81 5.10
C GLN A 62 -19.33 -7.45 6.06
N GLY A 63 -18.04 -7.41 5.74
CA GLY A 63 -17.03 -8.08 6.54
C GLY A 63 -15.65 -7.53 6.26
N LEU A 64 -14.72 -7.91 7.14
CA LEU A 64 -13.32 -7.59 6.93
C LEU A 64 -12.74 -8.55 5.90
N CYS A 65 -12.03 -7.99 4.94
CA CYS A 65 -11.35 -8.74 3.88
C CYS A 65 -9.85 -8.65 4.12
N LEU A 66 -9.16 -9.74 3.88
CA LEU A 66 -7.72 -9.81 4.05
C LEU A 66 -7.11 -10.44 2.82
N PHE A 67 -6.17 -9.74 2.22
CA PHE A 67 -5.39 -10.21 1.08
C PHE A 67 -3.93 -10.28 1.49
N SER A 68 -3.25 -11.32 1.05
CA SER A 68 -1.85 -11.54 1.41
C SER A 68 -1.08 -11.93 0.17
N LYS A 69 0.09 -11.32 -0.04
CA LYS A 69 0.95 -11.66 -1.17
C LYS A 69 2.40 -11.73 -0.71
N ARG A 70 3.07 -12.81 -1.08
CA ARG A 70 4.50 -12.99 -0.84
C ARG A 70 5.21 -13.06 -2.19
N MET A 71 6.30 -12.28 -2.30
CA MET A 71 7.16 -12.36 -3.47
C MET A 71 7.97 -13.65 -3.43
N ASP A 72 8.02 -14.37 -4.53
CA ASP A 72 8.89 -15.53 -4.64
C ASP A 72 10.35 -15.14 -4.59
N ARG A 73 10.67 -13.98 -5.17
CA ARG A 73 12.02 -13.44 -5.22
C ARG A 73 11.97 -11.95 -4.95
N GLY A 74 12.96 -11.49 -4.19
CA GLY A 74 13.11 -10.07 -3.93
C GLY A 74 12.09 -9.57 -2.94
N ARG A 75 11.84 -8.27 -3.00
CA ARG A 75 10.98 -7.57 -2.04
C ARG A 75 10.13 -6.55 -2.77
N PHE A 76 9.04 -6.15 -2.11
CA PHE A 76 8.31 -4.97 -2.54
C PHE A 76 9.15 -3.72 -2.32
N VAL A 77 8.78 -2.63 -3.00
CA VAL A 77 9.47 -1.34 -2.83
C VAL A 77 8.77 -0.57 -1.74
N TRP A 78 9.44 -0.39 -0.61
CA TRP A 78 8.88 0.29 0.56
C TRP A 78 9.41 1.71 0.68
N PRO A 79 8.63 2.65 1.22
CA PRO A 79 9.13 4.01 1.42
C PRO A 79 10.16 4.04 2.53
N VAL A 80 11.13 4.93 2.39
CA VAL A 80 12.06 5.25 3.46
C VAL A 80 11.56 6.53 4.10
N THR A 81 10.90 6.41 5.25
CA THR A 81 10.26 7.53 5.91
C THR A 81 10.25 7.32 7.42
N ALA A 82 10.23 8.42 8.15
CA ALA A 82 10.07 8.40 9.59
C ALA A 82 8.61 8.43 10.03
N THR A 83 7.67 8.60 9.10
CA THR A 83 6.24 8.62 9.44
C THR A 83 5.72 7.22 9.65
N GLU A 84 4.68 7.10 10.48
CA GLU A 84 4.07 5.80 10.76
C GLU A 84 3.24 5.28 9.60
N ALA A 85 2.69 6.16 8.81
CA ALA A 85 1.85 5.78 7.69
C ALA A 85 1.95 6.79 6.57
N VAL A 86 1.76 6.31 5.34
CA VAL A 86 1.68 7.17 4.15
C VAL A 86 0.42 6.85 3.38
N HIS A 87 -0.09 7.84 2.70
CA HIS A 87 -1.22 7.71 1.79
C HIS A 87 -0.75 7.21 0.43
N LEU A 88 -1.50 6.29 -0.15
CA LEU A 88 -1.25 5.82 -1.51
C LEU A 88 -2.46 6.11 -2.38
N THR A 89 -2.21 6.41 -3.65
CA THR A 89 -3.27 6.39 -4.65
C THR A 89 -3.52 4.93 -5.06
N PRO A 90 -4.69 4.62 -5.65
CA PRO A 90 -4.91 3.27 -6.19
C PRO A 90 -3.85 2.85 -7.19
N ALA A 91 -3.35 3.78 -8.01
CA ALA A 91 -2.28 3.48 -8.96
C ALA A 91 -0.97 3.11 -8.26
N GLN A 92 -0.64 3.84 -7.18
CA GLN A 92 0.55 3.52 -6.39
C GLN A 92 0.43 2.17 -5.71
N LEU A 93 -0.75 1.83 -5.20
CA LEU A 93 -0.98 0.51 -4.62
C LEU A 93 -0.77 -0.59 -5.65
N SER A 94 -1.28 -0.40 -6.86
CA SER A 94 -1.09 -1.37 -7.94
C SER A 94 0.39 -1.58 -8.24
N MET A 95 1.16 -0.51 -8.33
CA MET A 95 2.60 -0.59 -8.56
C MET A 95 3.31 -1.30 -7.42
N LEU A 96 2.96 -0.96 -6.18
CA LEU A 96 3.53 -1.61 -5.00
C LEU A 96 3.30 -3.12 -5.06
N LEU A 97 2.08 -3.54 -5.38
CA LEU A 97 1.73 -4.96 -5.43
C LEU A 97 2.45 -5.71 -6.54
N GLU A 98 2.87 -5.02 -7.59
CA GLU A 98 3.62 -5.63 -8.69
C GLU A 98 5.13 -5.54 -8.51
N GLY A 99 5.58 -4.94 -7.41
CA GLY A 99 7.01 -4.81 -7.17
C GLY A 99 7.67 -3.70 -7.97
N ILE A 100 6.88 -2.77 -8.49
CA ILE A 100 7.36 -1.63 -9.27
C ILE A 100 7.57 -0.45 -8.33
N ASP A 101 8.61 0.33 -8.59
CA ASP A 101 8.89 1.51 -7.77
C ASP A 101 7.81 2.57 -8.02
N TRP A 102 6.98 2.76 -7.00
CA TRP A 102 5.86 3.71 -7.02
C TRP A 102 6.20 5.04 -6.34
N ARG A 103 7.38 5.11 -5.71
CA ARG A 103 7.76 6.28 -4.92
C ARG A 103 8.08 7.46 -5.79
N ARG A 104 8.58 7.20 -7.00
CA ARG A 104 8.92 8.21 -8.00
C ARG A 104 8.43 7.74 -9.35
N PRO A 105 7.15 7.86 -9.62
CA PRO A 105 6.71 7.54 -10.97
C PRO A 105 7.37 8.53 -11.91
N GLU A 106 8.25 8.04 -12.78
CA GLU A 106 8.84 8.86 -13.80
C GLU A 106 7.80 9.24 -14.82
N ARG A 107 7.69 10.52 -15.05
CA ARG A 107 6.89 10.98 -16.16
C ARG A 107 7.74 10.93 -17.40
N THR A 108 7.40 10.06 -18.30
CA THR A 108 7.94 10.13 -19.62
C THR A 108 7.13 11.15 -20.39
N PHE A 109 7.79 12.22 -20.80
CA PHE A 109 7.21 13.17 -21.72
C PHE A 109 7.68 12.81 -23.10
N PRO A 110 6.91 12.86 -23.94
CA PRO A 110 7.30 12.62 -25.32
C PRO A 110 7.94 13.85 -25.91
N THR A 111 8.22 13.88 -24.33
CA THR A 111 8.37 14.40 -24.63
C THR A 111 8.33 14.86 -24.66
N GLY A 112 8.83 15.08 -25.01
CA GLY A 112 8.72 15.39 -25.11
C GLY A 112 8.56 15.83 -24.65
N LEU A 113 8.77 16.17 -24.72
CA LEU A 113 8.49 16.44 -24.40
C LEU A 113 8.54 16.42 -23.77
N GLY A 114 8.97 16.92 -23.67
CA GLY A 114 8.98 16.62 -23.38
C GLY A 114 9.37 16.68 -22.74
N GLN A 115 9.81 16.90 -22.66
CA GLN A 115 10.06 16.74 -22.52
C GLN A 115 10.40 16.72 -22.17
N PRO A 116 10.64 17.33 -22.45
CA PRO A 116 11.02 17.28 -22.49
C PRO A 116 11.47 17.45 -22.25
N SER A 117 11.86 17.61 -22.28
CA SER A 117 12.04 17.60 -22.52
C SER A 117 12.29 17.95 -22.20
N LEU A 118 12.71 18.13 -22.11
CA LEU A 118 12.66 18.20 -22.22
C LEU A 118 12.74 18.36 -21.86
N ALA A 119 13.11 18.53 -21.85
CA ALA A 119 12.86 18.48 -21.84
C ALA A 119 12.67 18.42 -21.55
N GLY A 120 13.03 18.44 -21.52
CA GLY A 120 12.46 18.16 -21.47
C GLY A 120 12.39 17.99 -21.41
#